data_cc66960ce0b54ae4bb8a96622e7b4009
#
_entry.id   cc66960ce0b54ae4bb8a96622e7b4009
#
_cell.length_a   1.000
_cell.length_b   1.000
_cell.length_c   1.000
_cell.angle_alpha   90.00
_cell.angle_beta   90.00
_cell.angle_gamma   90.00
#
_symmetry.space_group_name_H-M   'P 1'
#
loop_
_entity.id
_entity.type
_entity.pdbx_description
1 polymer ?
#
loop_
_entity_poly.entity_id
_entity_poly.type
_entity_poly.pdbx_seq_one_letter_code
_entity_poly.pdbx_strand_id
1 'polypeptide(L)'
;MKHQTIIFSYLVSFFLLITACSNEKNDTPNKPSSQKITFTINEEDFGNDIELTRSKIGKMKPEKFNLCEGIEAEVSIEPDATKPESLTRIVTSGNHYTIVAFRAGTDQEVGEVKGHFDVGTGNFIQDSDSRTLQVEVGNYDFVCYTHEFATRSGKTIKIPANGIRDAFIGKTENVYISPTRSQKVAFTMKHPGARVRIKIAAFTEADKLANVQASLAYPANSGIKSVNYDITTQQYTNSTEVNPTEYSVQQMFDIPQPDIFDLKAYPLRFNARKGNNYLGVFAGTKPEQLTLAFTGGTLYNKTLNIPAKHLKNGAAFLQNGSYTILLKLRPKYQYLFEDDRVGYLDDTERQGHIPIAVVCAPGKAVCLYNFWDFMTYEWTKETDWTRQMNDITFTDWDELIANTTSGKHWTWDASGSADGVVKAEAIKNGNPAYPPFYKAKDCIRVVNQYLAPKGKALVPSLTQKERWYLPSLHDWKDIFVNLGFGDLSRLTGITYTPWKGALASRAFQDANGAQPFASNQPKYFWTSNEYAVTTAVYMDITNSSIKFFYRNKNEKFTRYSLIFVSF
;
A
#
# COMPACT_ATOMS: atom_id res chain seq x y z
N MET A 1 -11.99 -26.52 -42.73
CA MET A 1 -11.75 -26.08 -44.12
C MET A 1 -11.18 -24.70 -44.14
N LYS A 2 -10.13 -24.53 -44.88
CA LYS A 2 -9.33 -23.42 -45.36
C LYS A 2 -8.09 -23.06 -44.50
N HIS A 3 -6.98 -23.57 -45.04
CA HIS A 3 -5.61 -23.18 -44.87
C HIS A 3 -5.38 -21.72 -45.33
N GLN A 4 -4.51 -20.98 -44.65
CA GLN A 4 -3.78 -19.91 -45.27
C GLN A 4 -2.30 -20.01 -44.90
N THR A 5 -1.54 -19.97 -45.94
CA THR A 5 -0.13 -20.22 -46.14
C THR A 5 0.70 -18.99 -45.70
N ILE A 6 1.77 -19.21 -44.95
CA ILE A 6 2.77 -18.20 -44.61
C ILE A 6 3.86 -18.23 -45.68
N ILE A 7 4.08 -17.08 -46.33
CA ILE A 7 5.15 -16.87 -47.28
C ILE A 7 6.35 -16.30 -46.55
N PHE A 8 7.45 -17.04 -46.54
CA PHE A 8 8.78 -16.58 -46.14
C PHE A 8 9.42 -15.82 -47.31
N SER A 9 9.81 -14.54 -47.07
CA SER A 9 10.59 -13.76 -48.02
C SER A 9 12.01 -13.64 -47.51
N TYR A 10 12.94 -14.30 -48.18
CA TYR A 10 14.39 -14.13 -48.02
C TYR A 10 14.86 -12.93 -48.83
N LEU A 11 15.47 -11.93 -48.17
CA LEU A 11 16.18 -10.85 -48.83
C LEU A 11 17.69 -11.14 -48.76
N VAL A 12 18.25 -11.54 -49.89
CA VAL A 12 19.71 -11.70 -50.08
C VAL A 12 20.28 -10.34 -50.53
N SER A 13 21.12 -9.73 -49.68
CA SER A 13 21.86 -8.53 -50.07
C SER A 13 23.22 -8.88 -50.66
N PHE A 14 23.39 -8.50 -51.91
CA PHE A 14 24.60 -8.67 -52.70
C PHE A 14 25.61 -7.58 -52.36
N PHE A 15 26.81 -7.96 -51.93
CA PHE A 15 27.94 -7.06 -51.74
C PHE A 15 28.79 -6.99 -53.01
N LEU A 16 28.90 -5.79 -53.58
CA LEU A 16 29.85 -5.49 -54.67
C LEU A 16 31.20 -5.09 -54.06
N LEU A 17 32.22 -5.87 -54.34
CA LEU A 17 33.62 -5.57 -54.10
C LEU A 17 34.15 -4.65 -55.23
N ILE A 18 34.62 -3.48 -54.84
CA ILE A 18 35.47 -2.64 -55.73
C ILE A 18 36.88 -2.67 -55.19
N THR A 19 37.76 -3.34 -55.91
CA THR A 19 39.21 -3.30 -55.70
C THR A 19 39.80 -2.11 -56.48
N ALA A 20 40.51 -1.22 -55.78
CA ALA A 20 41.38 -0.27 -56.36
C ALA A 20 42.80 -0.48 -55.81
N CYS A 21 43.68 -0.97 -56.62
CA CYS A 21 45.15 -0.96 -56.40
C CYS A 21 45.74 0.43 -56.71
N SER A 22 46.51 0.97 -55.77
CA SER A 22 47.57 1.89 -56.12
C SER A 22 48.83 1.57 -55.31
N ASN A 23 49.88 1.22 -56.01
CA ASN A 23 51.23 1.10 -55.50
C ASN A 23 51.83 2.49 -55.27
N GLU A 24 52.36 2.70 -54.05
CA GLU A 24 53.55 3.51 -53.87
C GLU A 24 54.36 3.03 -52.66
N LYS A 25 55.60 2.63 -52.94
CA LYS A 25 56.67 2.37 -51.96
C LYS A 25 57.18 3.69 -51.41
N ASN A 26 57.16 3.85 -50.09
CA ASN A 26 58.16 4.66 -49.39
C ASN A 26 58.50 4.01 -48.06
N ASP A 27 59.70 3.48 -47.97
CA ASP A 27 60.29 2.97 -46.72
C ASP A 27 60.64 4.15 -45.83
N THR A 28 59.85 4.27 -44.70
CA THR A 28 60.25 5.03 -43.54
C THR A 28 60.15 4.09 -42.33
N PRO A 29 61.11 4.17 -41.36
CA PRO A 29 61.17 3.17 -40.27
C PRO A 29 59.94 3.20 -39.41
N ASN A 30 59.40 2.00 -39.19
CA ASN A 30 58.20 1.67 -38.38
C ASN A 30 58.08 2.48 -37.07
N LYS A 31 57.28 3.53 -37.08
CA LYS A 31 56.59 3.95 -35.87
C LYS A 31 55.54 2.87 -35.57
N PRO A 32 55.52 2.30 -34.37
CA PRO A 32 54.45 1.36 -34.03
C PRO A 32 53.11 2.05 -34.26
N SER A 33 52.30 1.49 -35.17
CA SER A 33 50.97 2.00 -35.47
C SER A 33 50.19 1.96 -34.17
N SER A 34 49.77 3.12 -33.68
CA SER A 34 48.93 3.21 -32.49
C SER A 34 47.66 2.39 -32.73
N GLN A 35 47.49 1.33 -31.97
CA GLN A 35 46.37 0.43 -32.11
C GLN A 35 45.09 1.17 -31.70
N LYS A 36 44.11 1.17 -32.59
CA LYS A 36 42.82 1.81 -32.29
C LYS A 36 41.90 0.84 -31.52
N ILE A 37 41.77 1.05 -30.21
CA ILE A 37 40.79 0.36 -29.40
C ILE A 37 39.52 1.18 -29.38
N THR A 38 38.38 0.54 -29.65
CA THR A 38 37.04 1.13 -29.54
C THR A 38 36.33 0.52 -28.36
N PHE A 39 35.82 1.35 -27.45
CA PHE A 39 35.03 0.91 -26.29
C PHE A 39 33.55 1.14 -26.54
N THR A 40 32.73 0.20 -26.08
CA THR A 40 31.27 0.31 -26.08
C THR A 40 30.73 -0.19 -24.78
N ILE A 41 29.57 0.33 -24.36
CA ILE A 41 28.89 -0.15 -23.16
C ILE A 41 27.44 -0.58 -23.47
N ASN A 42 26.95 -1.49 -22.61
CA ASN A 42 25.55 -1.82 -22.47
C ASN A 42 25.21 -1.65 -20.98
N GLU A 43 24.41 -0.63 -20.66
CA GLU A 43 23.95 -0.39 -19.30
C GLU A 43 22.75 -1.27 -19.01
N GLU A 44 22.83 -2.13 -18.01
CA GLU A 44 21.71 -2.93 -17.54
C GLU A 44 20.86 -2.12 -16.56
N ASP A 45 19.57 -1.99 -16.88
CA ASP A 45 18.61 -1.40 -15.95
C ASP A 45 18.47 -2.26 -14.68
N PHE A 46 18.10 -1.62 -13.58
CA PHE A 46 17.76 -2.33 -12.36
C PHE A 46 16.67 -3.39 -12.62
N GLY A 47 16.87 -4.57 -12.08
CA GLY A 47 15.89 -5.65 -12.11
C GLY A 47 16.07 -6.68 -13.22
N ASN A 48 17.02 -6.49 -14.16
CA ASN A 48 17.24 -7.43 -15.26
C ASN A 48 17.62 -8.85 -14.80
N ASP A 49 18.34 -8.98 -13.69
CA ASP A 49 18.75 -10.27 -13.12
C ASP A 49 17.69 -10.95 -12.26
N ILE A 50 16.57 -10.27 -11.95
CA ILE A 50 15.54 -10.78 -11.01
C ILE A 50 14.71 -11.90 -11.63
N GLU A 51 14.59 -11.98 -12.95
CA GLU A 51 13.89 -13.09 -13.61
C GLU A 51 14.53 -14.46 -13.32
N LEU A 52 15.84 -14.50 -13.22
CA LEU A 52 16.61 -15.71 -12.87
C LEU A 52 16.53 -16.06 -11.38
N THR A 53 16.17 -15.11 -10.51
CA THR A 53 16.16 -15.28 -9.05
C THR A 53 14.77 -15.37 -8.44
N ARG A 54 13.67 -15.24 -9.22
CA ARG A 54 12.28 -15.43 -8.73
C ARG A 54 12.05 -16.72 -7.96
N SER A 55 12.83 -17.76 -8.25
CA SER A 55 12.81 -19.03 -7.51
C SER A 55 13.59 -18.98 -6.18
N LYS A 56 14.52 -18.03 -6.01
CA LYS A 56 15.36 -17.90 -4.81
C LYS A 56 14.84 -16.88 -3.80
N ILE A 57 14.09 -15.86 -4.24
CA ILE A 57 13.39 -14.96 -3.32
C ILE A 57 12.11 -15.71 -2.92
N GLY A 58 12.20 -16.53 -1.89
CA GLY A 58 11.04 -17.17 -1.30
C GLY A 58 9.97 -16.11 -1.06
N LYS A 59 8.71 -16.35 -1.50
CA LYS A 59 7.59 -15.45 -1.21
C LYS A 59 7.57 -15.23 0.29
N MET A 60 8.03 -14.06 0.73
CA MET A 60 7.94 -13.67 2.13
C MET A 60 6.48 -13.72 2.54
N LYS A 61 6.18 -14.38 3.65
CA LYS A 61 4.85 -14.29 4.22
C LYS A 61 4.59 -12.83 4.57
N PRO A 62 3.48 -12.25 4.12
CA PRO A 62 3.12 -10.90 4.49
C PRO A 62 3.11 -10.76 6.01
N GLU A 63 3.71 -9.71 6.52
CA GLU A 63 3.76 -9.46 7.94
C GLU A 63 2.79 -8.35 8.32
N LYS A 64 2.04 -8.55 9.40
CA LYS A 64 1.14 -7.55 9.96
C LYS A 64 1.91 -6.58 10.86
N PHE A 65 1.59 -5.32 10.73
CA PHE A 65 2.28 -4.23 11.39
C PHE A 65 1.27 -3.15 11.80
N ASN A 66 1.17 -2.85 13.09
CA ASN A 66 0.34 -1.74 13.55
C ASN A 66 0.98 -0.42 13.15
N LEU A 67 0.44 0.21 12.14
CA LEU A 67 0.96 1.48 11.63
C LEU A 67 0.72 2.61 12.65
N CYS A 68 -0.53 2.78 13.05
CA CYS A 68 -0.97 3.67 14.12
C CYS A 68 -2.27 3.13 14.71
N GLU A 69 -2.81 3.82 15.71
CA GLU A 69 -4.12 3.47 16.25
C GLU A 69 -5.19 3.50 15.17
N GLY A 70 -5.86 2.37 14.97
CA GLY A 70 -6.93 2.19 14.00
C GLY A 70 -6.49 1.95 12.56
N ILE A 71 -5.18 1.80 12.26
CA ILE A 71 -4.68 1.41 10.94
C ILE A 71 -3.65 0.30 11.07
N GLU A 72 -3.92 -0.83 10.43
CA GLU A 72 -3.00 -1.95 10.27
C GLU A 72 -2.39 -1.92 8.87
N ALA A 73 -1.10 -2.24 8.74
CA ALA A 73 -0.42 -2.48 7.49
C ALA A 73 -0.03 -3.96 7.36
N GLU A 74 -0.31 -4.56 6.21
CA GLU A 74 0.27 -5.83 5.78
C GLU A 74 1.44 -5.50 4.85
N VAL A 75 2.66 -5.85 5.23
CA VAL A 75 3.90 -5.51 4.53
C VAL A 75 4.43 -6.70 3.77
N SER A 76 4.73 -6.53 2.50
CA SER A 76 5.47 -7.49 1.68
C SER A 76 6.52 -6.76 0.83
N ILE A 77 7.57 -7.49 0.43
CA ILE A 77 8.60 -6.97 -0.47
C ILE A 77 8.52 -7.78 -1.76
N GLU A 78 8.38 -7.06 -2.85
CA GLU A 78 8.19 -7.64 -4.18
C GLU A 78 9.27 -7.10 -5.13
N PRO A 79 9.74 -7.89 -6.12
CA PRO A 79 10.49 -7.35 -7.23
C PRO A 79 9.66 -6.26 -7.92
N ASP A 80 10.28 -5.12 -8.21
CA ASP A 80 9.61 -4.06 -8.94
C ASP A 80 9.62 -4.40 -10.44
N ALA A 81 8.56 -5.01 -10.91
CA ALA A 81 8.37 -5.39 -12.31
C ALA A 81 8.07 -4.19 -13.22
N THR A 82 8.89 -3.14 -13.18
CA THR A 82 8.95 -2.19 -14.29
C THR A 82 9.59 -2.92 -15.44
N LYS A 83 8.82 -3.24 -16.48
CA LYS A 83 9.42 -3.72 -17.75
C LYS A 83 10.42 -2.66 -18.20
N PRO A 84 11.69 -3.02 -18.45
CA PRO A 84 12.59 -2.10 -19.15
C PRO A 84 11.91 -1.75 -20.48
N GLU A 85 11.86 -0.47 -20.82
CA GLU A 85 11.24 0.00 -22.06
C GLU A 85 11.94 -0.51 -23.32
N SER A 86 13.16 -1.02 -23.19
CA SER A 86 13.86 -1.76 -24.25
C SER A 86 14.98 -2.64 -23.66
N LEU A 87 15.17 -3.82 -24.23
CA LEU A 87 16.28 -4.73 -23.90
C LEU A 87 17.65 -4.24 -24.40
N THR A 88 17.72 -3.07 -25.03
CA THR A 88 18.95 -2.51 -25.62
C THR A 88 18.94 -0.99 -25.45
N ARG A 89 19.33 -0.51 -24.28
CA ARG A 89 19.72 0.90 -24.16
C ARG A 89 21.23 1.02 -24.43
N ILE A 90 21.56 1.62 -25.58
CA ILE A 90 22.94 1.93 -25.97
C ILE A 90 23.39 3.10 -25.13
N VAL A 91 23.30 3.46 -24.08
CA VAL A 91 23.62 4.64 -23.25
C VAL A 91 22.41 5.54 -23.00
N THR A 92 22.04 5.71 -21.76
CA THR A 92 20.93 6.58 -21.38
C THR A 92 21.34 7.81 -20.58
N SER A 93 22.59 7.87 -20.13
CA SER A 93 23.08 8.93 -19.26
C SER A 93 24.26 9.67 -19.88
N GLY A 94 24.32 10.98 -19.65
CA GLY A 94 25.52 11.78 -19.93
C GLY A 94 26.63 11.55 -18.90
N ASN A 95 26.71 10.37 -18.28
CA ASN A 95 27.72 10.06 -17.28
C ASN A 95 29.12 10.00 -17.87
N HIS A 96 30.10 10.39 -17.07
CA HIS A 96 31.51 10.22 -17.37
C HIS A 96 32.06 8.92 -16.76
N TYR A 97 32.89 8.24 -17.52
CA TYR A 97 33.45 6.93 -17.18
C TYR A 97 34.96 6.96 -17.14
N THR A 98 35.53 6.13 -16.29
CA THR A 98 36.94 5.78 -16.31
C THR A 98 37.07 4.32 -16.76
N ILE A 99 37.92 4.08 -17.76
CA ILE A 99 38.30 2.75 -18.21
C ILE A 99 39.76 2.51 -17.81
N VAL A 100 40.00 1.43 -17.10
CA VAL A 100 41.33 1.01 -16.62
C VAL A 100 41.72 -0.31 -17.27
N ALA A 101 42.94 -0.43 -17.74
CA ALA A 101 43.49 -1.65 -18.29
C ALA A 101 44.51 -2.30 -17.33
N PHE A 102 44.39 -3.59 -17.14
CA PHE A 102 45.33 -4.43 -16.38
C PHE A 102 45.84 -5.54 -17.28
N ARG A 103 47.09 -6.03 -17.07
CA ARG A 103 47.56 -7.29 -17.66
C ARG A 103 46.65 -8.44 -17.20
N ALA A 104 46.11 -9.22 -18.16
CA ALA A 104 45.12 -10.24 -17.87
C ALA A 104 45.55 -11.19 -16.75
N GLY A 105 44.65 -11.42 -15.77
CA GLY A 105 44.90 -12.27 -14.61
C GLY A 105 45.95 -11.74 -13.64
N THR A 106 46.37 -10.46 -13.75
CA THR A 106 47.33 -9.84 -12.83
C THR A 106 46.82 -8.53 -12.25
N ASP A 107 47.51 -8.01 -11.23
CA ASP A 107 47.26 -6.68 -10.64
C ASP A 107 48.04 -5.56 -11.31
N GLN A 108 48.75 -5.86 -12.42
CA GLN A 108 49.59 -4.89 -13.12
C GLN A 108 48.73 -3.94 -13.95
N GLU A 109 48.53 -2.72 -13.46
CA GLU A 109 47.88 -1.65 -14.19
C GLU A 109 48.77 -1.20 -15.37
N VAL A 110 48.15 -1.01 -16.52
CA VAL A 110 48.83 -0.54 -17.76
C VAL A 110 48.50 0.91 -18.02
N GLY A 111 47.30 1.35 -17.70
CA GLY A 111 46.88 2.73 -17.83
C GLY A 111 45.38 2.90 -17.69
N GLU A 112 44.95 4.16 -17.70
CA GLU A 112 43.54 4.54 -17.66
C GLU A 112 43.19 5.60 -18.69
N VAL A 113 41.90 5.68 -19.06
CA VAL A 113 41.34 6.74 -19.89
C VAL A 113 40.01 7.16 -19.35
N LYS A 114 39.74 8.48 -19.37
CA LYS A 114 38.46 9.07 -18.94
C LYS A 114 37.71 9.61 -20.13
N GLY A 115 36.40 9.58 -20.09
CA GLY A 115 35.54 10.07 -21.16
C GLY A 115 34.07 9.71 -20.91
N HIS A 116 33.29 9.87 -21.96
CA HIS A 116 31.87 9.53 -21.96
C HIS A 116 31.51 8.70 -23.19
N PHE A 117 30.35 8.05 -23.16
CA PHE A 117 29.85 7.35 -24.33
C PHE A 117 28.81 8.22 -25.04
N ASP A 118 28.96 8.38 -26.32
CA ASP A 118 28.01 9.12 -27.16
C ASP A 118 26.65 8.39 -27.21
N VAL A 119 25.58 9.09 -26.87
CA VAL A 119 24.23 8.54 -26.77
C VAL A 119 23.69 8.01 -28.10
N GLY A 120 24.12 8.60 -29.22
CA GLY A 120 23.65 8.23 -30.57
C GLY A 120 24.39 7.04 -31.16
N THR A 121 25.72 6.99 -30.96
CA THR A 121 26.60 5.99 -31.58
C THR A 121 27.06 4.90 -30.61
N GLY A 122 26.96 5.13 -29.30
CA GLY A 122 27.50 4.24 -28.28
C GLY A 122 29.02 4.15 -28.22
N ASN A 123 29.72 5.01 -28.94
CA ASN A 123 31.18 5.04 -28.98
C ASN A 123 31.75 5.88 -27.86
N PHE A 124 32.88 5.44 -27.30
CA PHE A 124 33.60 6.18 -26.28
C PHE A 124 34.29 7.40 -26.87
N ILE A 125 34.10 8.56 -26.27
CA ILE A 125 34.73 9.84 -26.55
C ILE A 125 35.61 10.19 -25.36
N GLN A 126 36.91 10.27 -25.58
CA GLN A 126 37.89 10.63 -24.55
C GLN A 126 37.75 12.10 -24.16
N ASP A 127 37.82 12.40 -22.87
CA ASP A 127 37.87 13.76 -22.36
C ASP A 127 39.21 14.43 -22.68
N SER A 128 39.17 15.75 -22.93
CA SER A 128 40.34 16.52 -23.39
C SER A 128 41.49 16.55 -22.37
N ASP A 129 41.20 16.36 -21.09
CA ASP A 129 42.18 16.34 -20.00
C ASP A 129 42.68 14.93 -19.67
N SER A 130 42.13 13.92 -20.31
CA SER A 130 42.52 12.53 -20.11
C SER A 130 43.70 12.11 -20.96
N ARG A 131 44.56 11.28 -20.40
CA ARG A 131 45.64 10.65 -21.19
C ARG A 131 45.06 9.56 -22.08
N THR A 132 45.62 9.44 -23.29
CA THR A 132 45.26 8.35 -24.20
C THR A 132 45.74 7.01 -23.61
N LEU A 133 44.86 6.03 -23.51
CA LEU A 133 45.22 4.68 -23.12
C LEU A 133 46.00 3.97 -24.22
N GLN A 134 47.28 3.71 -23.96
CA GLN A 134 48.17 2.97 -24.86
C GLN A 134 48.43 1.58 -24.26
N VAL A 135 48.13 0.54 -25.03
CA VAL A 135 48.39 -0.84 -24.64
C VAL A 135 49.22 -1.53 -25.71
N GLU A 136 50.14 -2.36 -25.32
CA GLU A 136 50.92 -3.20 -26.21
C GLU A 136 50.11 -4.43 -26.66
N VAL A 137 50.68 -5.22 -27.55
CA VAL A 137 50.14 -6.54 -27.93
C VAL A 137 50.10 -7.44 -26.71
N GLY A 138 48.95 -8.07 -26.45
CA GLY A 138 48.80 -8.97 -25.28
C GLY A 138 47.38 -9.11 -24.81
N ASN A 139 47.22 -9.86 -23.73
CA ASN A 139 45.91 -10.07 -23.08
C ASN A 139 45.70 -9.08 -21.93
N TYR A 140 44.50 -8.49 -21.87
CA TYR A 140 44.14 -7.46 -20.89
C TYR A 140 42.79 -7.71 -20.30
N ASP A 141 42.64 -7.30 -19.03
CA ASP A 141 41.38 -7.12 -18.36
C ASP A 141 41.06 -5.62 -18.33
N PHE A 142 39.86 -5.25 -18.79
CA PHE A 142 39.40 -3.87 -18.80
C PHE A 142 38.28 -3.71 -17.81
N VAL A 143 38.32 -2.65 -16.97
CA VAL A 143 37.28 -2.27 -16.05
C VAL A 143 36.79 -0.88 -16.38
N CYS A 144 35.45 -0.74 -16.47
CA CYS A 144 34.77 0.52 -16.71
C CYS A 144 33.90 0.86 -15.52
N TYR A 145 33.95 2.12 -15.06
CA TYR A 145 33.07 2.59 -13.97
C TYR A 145 32.74 4.08 -14.11
N THR A 146 31.60 4.50 -13.58
CA THR A 146 31.20 5.91 -13.52
C THR A 146 32.01 6.64 -12.44
N HIS A 147 32.95 7.52 -12.85
CA HIS A 147 33.83 8.18 -11.87
C HIS A 147 33.17 9.33 -11.10
N GLU A 148 32.02 9.81 -11.52
CA GLU A 148 31.24 10.82 -10.79
C GLU A 148 30.67 10.27 -9.48
N PHE A 149 30.35 8.98 -9.46
CA PHE A 149 29.73 8.29 -8.33
C PHE A 149 30.65 7.30 -7.61
N ALA A 150 31.89 7.19 -8.06
CA ALA A 150 32.86 6.26 -7.50
C ALA A 150 34.28 6.82 -7.54
N THR A 151 35.10 6.45 -6.58
CA THR A 151 36.53 6.79 -6.52
C THR A 151 37.37 5.53 -6.55
N ARG A 152 38.53 5.56 -7.22
CA ARG A 152 39.44 4.42 -7.31
C ARG A 152 40.74 4.68 -6.55
N SER A 153 41.22 3.66 -5.86
CA SER A 153 42.58 3.61 -5.29
C SER A 153 43.16 2.23 -5.56
N GLY A 154 44.16 2.18 -6.49
CA GLY A 154 44.70 0.92 -6.96
C GLY A 154 43.61 0.05 -7.59
N LYS A 155 43.44 -1.18 -7.08
CA LYS A 155 42.42 -2.14 -7.53
C LYS A 155 41.07 -2.04 -6.82
N THR A 156 40.93 -1.06 -5.96
CA THR A 156 39.67 -0.88 -5.22
C THR A 156 38.89 0.32 -5.73
N ILE A 157 37.65 0.11 -6.14
CA ILE A 157 36.70 1.15 -6.49
C ILE A 157 35.75 1.32 -5.30
N LYS A 158 35.77 2.49 -4.67
CA LYS A 158 34.90 2.86 -3.53
C LYS A 158 33.71 3.63 -4.02
N ILE A 159 32.50 3.16 -3.66
CA ILE A 159 31.23 3.76 -4.02
C ILE A 159 30.54 4.22 -2.73
N PRO A 160 30.28 5.52 -2.54
CA PRO A 160 29.58 6.05 -1.37
C PRO A 160 28.06 5.77 -1.44
N ALA A 161 27.38 5.84 -0.30
CA ALA A 161 25.95 5.54 -0.19
C ALA A 161 25.08 6.41 -1.12
N ASN A 162 25.40 7.69 -1.27
CA ASN A 162 24.66 8.60 -2.16
C ASN A 162 24.88 8.33 -3.67
N GLY A 163 25.95 7.61 -4.02
CA GLY A 163 26.23 7.23 -5.41
C GLY A 163 25.71 5.84 -5.79
N ILE A 164 25.24 5.04 -4.83
CA ILE A 164 24.96 3.61 -5.07
C ILE A 164 23.89 3.35 -6.12
N ARG A 165 22.94 4.25 -6.28
CA ARG A 165 21.85 4.15 -7.26
C ARG A 165 22.30 4.47 -8.68
N ASP A 166 23.24 5.41 -8.81
CA ASP A 166 23.59 6.01 -10.09
C ASP A 166 24.95 5.49 -10.61
N ALA A 167 25.72 4.79 -9.77
CA ALA A 167 26.98 4.16 -10.17
C ALA A 167 26.75 2.93 -11.04
N PHE A 168 27.64 2.77 -12.01
CA PHE A 168 27.77 1.58 -12.85
C PHE A 168 29.20 1.05 -12.81
N ILE A 169 29.35 -0.27 -12.83
CA ILE A 169 30.63 -0.97 -12.97
C ILE A 169 30.45 -2.12 -13.95
N GLY A 170 31.44 -2.29 -14.85
CA GLY A 170 31.54 -3.43 -15.75
C GLY A 170 32.99 -3.85 -15.93
N LYS A 171 33.25 -5.15 -16.12
CA LYS A 171 34.56 -5.73 -16.43
C LYS A 171 34.46 -6.61 -17.65
N THR A 172 35.48 -6.53 -18.51
CA THR A 172 35.67 -7.45 -19.66
C THR A 172 37.06 -8.04 -19.55
N GLU A 173 37.12 -9.36 -19.46
CA GLU A 173 38.33 -10.09 -19.11
C GLU A 173 39.00 -10.72 -20.35
N ASN A 174 40.30 -10.90 -20.25
CA ASN A 174 41.14 -11.66 -21.17
C ASN A 174 40.98 -11.24 -22.65
N VAL A 175 40.90 -9.94 -22.89
CA VAL A 175 40.80 -9.38 -24.25
C VAL A 175 42.19 -9.38 -24.89
N TYR A 176 42.37 -10.12 -25.99
CA TYR A 176 43.63 -10.10 -26.75
C TYR A 176 43.71 -8.87 -27.67
N ILE A 177 44.67 -8.01 -27.43
CA ILE A 177 44.97 -6.86 -28.27
C ILE A 177 45.97 -7.26 -29.37
N SER A 178 45.53 -7.22 -30.62
CA SER A 178 46.28 -7.64 -31.81
C SER A 178 47.00 -6.47 -32.43
N PRO A 179 48.19 -6.68 -33.01
CA PRO A 179 48.95 -5.61 -33.65
C PRO A 179 48.32 -5.11 -34.97
N THR A 180 47.44 -5.89 -35.58
CA THR A 180 47.02 -5.68 -36.98
C THR A 180 45.54 -5.34 -37.15
N ARG A 181 44.74 -5.31 -36.05
CA ARG A 181 43.30 -5.11 -36.15
C ARG A 181 42.81 -4.06 -35.16
N SER A 182 41.82 -3.26 -35.58
CA SER A 182 41.03 -2.48 -34.67
C SER A 182 40.30 -3.45 -33.69
N GLN A 183 40.41 -3.18 -32.41
CA GLN A 183 39.80 -4.01 -31.34
C GLN A 183 38.58 -3.31 -30.79
N LYS A 184 37.52 -4.10 -30.54
CA LYS A 184 36.33 -3.62 -29.86
C LYS A 184 36.24 -4.27 -28.48
N VAL A 185 36.18 -3.47 -27.42
CA VAL A 185 35.97 -3.90 -26.04
C VAL A 185 34.59 -3.45 -25.64
N ALA A 186 33.73 -4.41 -25.30
CA ALA A 186 32.35 -4.14 -24.88
C ALA A 186 32.19 -4.42 -23.38
N PHE A 187 31.55 -3.51 -22.64
CA PHE A 187 31.25 -3.68 -21.24
C PHE A 187 29.75 -3.91 -21.02
N THR A 188 29.41 -4.83 -20.12
CA THR A 188 28.09 -4.94 -19.51
C THR A 188 28.15 -4.24 -18.16
N MET A 189 27.47 -3.10 -18.06
CA MET A 189 27.52 -2.24 -16.89
C MET A 189 26.34 -2.56 -15.95
N LYS A 190 26.61 -2.81 -14.67
CA LYS A 190 25.61 -3.12 -13.64
C LYS A 190 25.71 -2.17 -12.48
N HIS A 191 24.57 -1.90 -11.84
CA HIS A 191 24.57 -1.17 -10.58
C HIS A 191 25.15 -2.02 -9.44
N PRO A 192 26.02 -1.43 -8.60
CA PRO A 192 26.66 -2.16 -7.48
C PRO A 192 25.70 -2.45 -6.31
N GLY A 193 24.59 -1.75 -6.25
CA GLY A 193 23.56 -1.91 -5.23
C GLY A 193 22.20 -2.30 -5.79
N ALA A 194 21.16 -1.99 -5.01
CA ALA A 194 19.77 -2.13 -5.39
C ALA A 194 19.02 -0.82 -5.18
N ARG A 195 17.80 -0.74 -5.69
CA ARG A 195 16.89 0.37 -5.43
C ARG A 195 15.58 -0.12 -4.84
N VAL A 196 15.01 0.66 -3.92
CA VAL A 196 13.79 0.32 -3.19
C VAL A 196 12.85 1.51 -3.17
N ARG A 197 11.56 1.27 -3.41
CA ARG A 197 10.51 2.27 -3.23
C ARG A 197 9.30 1.68 -2.53
N ILE A 198 8.32 2.53 -2.19
CA ILE A 198 7.09 2.13 -1.53
C ILE A 198 5.94 2.08 -2.55
N LYS A 199 5.07 1.10 -2.37
CA LYS A 199 3.73 1.03 -2.98
C LYS A 199 2.72 0.92 -1.86
N ILE A 200 1.72 1.78 -1.85
CA ILE A 200 0.60 1.70 -0.91
C ILE A 200 -0.64 1.18 -1.62
N ALA A 201 -1.45 0.44 -0.88
CA ALA A 201 -2.76 -0.01 -1.31
C ALA A 201 -3.74 0.08 -0.14
N ALA A 202 -4.94 0.62 -0.36
CA ALA A 202 -5.95 0.74 0.67
C ALA A 202 -7.36 0.67 0.09
N PHE A 203 -8.35 0.35 0.93
CA PHE A 203 -9.77 0.36 0.56
C PHE A 203 -10.32 1.79 0.56
N THR A 204 -9.84 2.62 -0.32
CA THR A 204 -10.24 4.03 -0.44
C THR A 204 -10.16 4.49 -1.90
N GLU A 205 -10.55 5.71 -2.19
CA GLU A 205 -10.40 6.32 -3.50
C GLU A 205 -8.93 6.55 -3.84
N ALA A 206 -8.58 6.43 -5.12
CA ALA A 206 -7.20 6.54 -5.57
C ALA A 206 -6.59 7.95 -5.36
N ASP A 207 -7.41 9.00 -5.43
CA ASP A 207 -7.01 10.38 -5.17
C ASP A 207 -6.62 10.62 -3.70
N LYS A 208 -7.27 9.94 -2.75
CA LYS A 208 -6.88 9.99 -1.34
C LYS A 208 -5.49 9.41 -1.12
N LEU A 209 -5.13 8.35 -1.85
CA LEU A 209 -3.79 7.78 -1.78
C LEU A 209 -2.72 8.71 -2.39
N ALA A 210 -3.07 9.51 -3.39
CA ALA A 210 -2.17 10.50 -3.96
C ALA A 210 -1.75 11.60 -2.96
N ASN A 211 -2.59 11.88 -1.97
CA ASN A 211 -2.30 12.88 -0.93
C ASN A 211 -1.43 12.33 0.22
N VAL A 212 -1.13 11.03 0.22
CA VAL A 212 -0.27 10.42 1.23
C VAL A 212 1.18 10.76 0.93
N GLN A 213 1.95 11.05 1.96
CA GLN A 213 3.38 11.30 1.90
C GLN A 213 4.08 10.38 2.90
N ALA A 214 5.19 9.80 2.48
CA ALA A 214 5.99 8.94 3.34
C ALA A 214 7.49 9.15 3.07
N SER A 215 8.32 8.75 4.01
CA SER A 215 9.78 8.74 3.89
C SER A 215 10.29 7.32 4.12
N LEU A 216 11.18 6.88 3.23
CA LEU A 216 11.95 5.65 3.39
C LEU A 216 13.40 6.02 3.64
N ALA A 217 13.99 5.51 4.72
CA ALA A 217 15.30 5.97 5.18
C ALA A 217 16.20 4.86 5.73
N TYR A 218 17.50 5.10 5.63
CA TYR A 218 18.47 4.59 6.59
C TYR A 218 18.56 5.58 7.76
N PRO A 219 18.23 5.18 8.99
CA PRO A 219 18.46 6.02 10.16
C PRO A 219 19.92 6.42 10.33
N ALA A 220 20.18 7.53 10.98
CA ALA A 220 21.53 7.92 11.32
C ALA A 220 22.29 6.81 12.08
N ASN A 221 23.56 6.62 11.78
CA ASN A 221 24.43 5.59 12.35
C ASN A 221 23.96 4.14 12.11
N SER A 222 23.11 3.88 11.12
CA SER A 222 22.60 2.52 10.83
C SER A 222 22.92 2.01 9.42
N GLY A 223 23.14 2.91 8.47
CA GLY A 223 23.47 2.56 7.10
C GLY A 223 24.96 2.38 6.85
N ILE A 224 25.31 1.55 5.88
CA ILE A 224 26.70 1.41 5.41
C ILE A 224 27.12 2.69 4.70
N LYS A 225 28.33 3.20 4.99
CA LYS A 225 28.82 4.45 4.41
C LYS A 225 29.24 4.31 2.96
N SER A 226 29.83 3.18 2.61
CA SER A 226 30.32 2.89 1.25
C SER A 226 30.47 1.40 1.01
N VAL A 227 30.59 1.02 -0.25
CA VAL A 227 30.99 -0.33 -0.68
C VAL A 227 32.28 -0.24 -1.48
N ASN A 228 33.16 -1.22 -1.35
CA ASN A 228 34.39 -1.38 -2.09
C ASN A 228 34.22 -2.52 -3.08
N TYR A 229 34.49 -2.26 -4.35
CA TYR A 229 34.57 -3.27 -5.40
C TYR A 229 36.05 -3.59 -5.65
N ASP A 230 36.43 -4.83 -5.51
CA ASP A 230 37.78 -5.31 -5.86
C ASP A 230 37.80 -5.73 -7.33
N ILE A 231 38.62 -5.06 -8.12
CA ILE A 231 38.72 -5.24 -9.57
C ILE A 231 39.19 -6.67 -9.93
N THR A 232 40.06 -7.25 -9.12
CA THR A 232 40.65 -8.57 -9.40
C THR A 232 39.64 -9.68 -9.14
N THR A 233 39.04 -9.67 -7.95
CA THR A 233 38.10 -10.72 -7.51
C THR A 233 36.67 -10.49 -7.95
N GLN A 234 36.34 -9.28 -8.42
CA GLN A 234 34.98 -8.83 -8.77
C GLN A 234 33.99 -8.91 -7.58
N GLN A 235 34.52 -8.86 -6.36
CA GLN A 235 33.72 -8.96 -5.16
C GLN A 235 33.42 -7.58 -4.57
N TYR A 236 32.21 -7.43 -4.03
CA TYR A 236 31.81 -6.26 -3.27
C TYR A 236 31.99 -6.52 -1.77
N THR A 237 32.63 -5.58 -1.09
CA THR A 237 32.84 -5.63 0.35
C THR A 237 32.28 -4.37 0.98
N ASN A 238 31.33 -4.52 1.88
CA ASN A 238 30.75 -3.40 2.61
C ASN A 238 31.80 -2.77 3.54
N SER A 239 31.83 -1.45 3.58
CA SER A 239 32.60 -0.71 4.58
C SER A 239 32.11 -1.06 5.99
N THR A 240 33.02 -1.16 6.94
CA THR A 240 32.69 -1.24 8.37
C THR A 240 32.25 0.11 8.94
N GLU A 241 32.49 1.22 8.22
CA GLU A 241 32.05 2.54 8.63
C GLU A 241 30.55 2.70 8.39
N VAL A 242 29.86 3.20 9.42
CA VAL A 242 28.44 3.57 9.32
C VAL A 242 28.28 4.99 8.79
N ASN A 243 27.16 5.25 8.16
CA ASN A 243 26.79 6.60 7.76
C ASN A 243 26.36 7.39 8.99
N PRO A 244 27.04 8.48 9.36
CA PRO A 244 26.71 9.29 10.54
C PRO A 244 25.42 10.07 10.38
N THR A 245 24.94 10.27 9.16
CA THR A 245 23.72 11.02 8.85
C THR A 245 22.61 10.11 8.35
N GLU A 246 21.38 10.55 8.57
CA GLU A 246 20.23 9.91 7.95
C GLU A 246 20.31 10.08 6.42
N TYR A 247 20.05 8.99 5.69
CA TYR A 247 19.87 9.03 4.25
C TYR A 247 18.46 8.59 3.91
N SER A 248 17.64 9.51 3.44
CA SER A 248 16.22 9.29 3.19
C SER A 248 15.78 9.77 1.82
N VAL A 249 14.69 9.18 1.32
CA VAL A 249 13.95 9.67 0.15
C VAL A 249 12.48 9.85 0.52
N GLN A 250 11.94 11.01 0.15
CA GLN A 250 10.52 11.27 0.25
C GLN A 250 9.78 10.54 -0.86
N GLN A 251 8.63 9.98 -0.53
CA GLN A 251 7.73 9.29 -1.44
C GLN A 251 6.46 10.10 -1.62
N MET A 252 6.18 10.51 -2.84
CA MET A 252 4.86 10.98 -3.27
C MET A 252 4.22 9.84 -4.07
N PHE A 253 2.95 9.55 -3.82
CA PHE A 253 2.28 8.39 -4.42
C PHE A 253 1.53 8.79 -5.70
N ASP A 254 2.26 9.30 -6.68
CA ASP A 254 1.70 9.86 -7.92
C ASP A 254 1.45 8.80 -9.01
N ILE A 255 2.13 7.65 -8.92
CA ILE A 255 2.09 6.63 -9.97
C ILE A 255 0.91 5.68 -9.73
N PRO A 256 -0.21 5.79 -10.48
CA PRO A 256 -1.32 4.85 -10.39
C PRO A 256 -0.88 3.42 -10.67
N GLN A 257 -1.48 2.48 -9.97
CA GLN A 257 -1.25 1.06 -10.17
C GLN A 257 -2.57 0.34 -10.40
N PRO A 258 -2.57 -0.81 -11.07
CA PRO A 258 -3.75 -1.66 -11.13
C PRO A 258 -4.26 -1.99 -9.73
N ASP A 259 -5.58 -2.06 -9.58
CA ASP A 259 -6.22 -2.45 -8.35
C ASP A 259 -5.73 -3.83 -7.88
N ILE A 260 -5.54 -3.95 -6.57
CA ILE A 260 -5.21 -5.23 -5.94
C ILE A 260 -6.52 -5.83 -5.42
N PHE A 261 -6.88 -7.02 -5.92
CA PHE A 261 -8.03 -7.76 -5.43
C PHE A 261 -7.64 -8.57 -4.19
N ASP A 262 -8.45 -8.48 -3.16
CA ASP A 262 -8.41 -9.38 -2.03
C ASP A 262 -9.62 -10.32 -2.08
N LEU A 263 -9.38 -11.56 -2.49
CA LEU A 263 -10.44 -12.57 -2.60
C LEU A 263 -11.13 -12.87 -1.27
N LYS A 264 -10.46 -12.63 -0.13
CA LYS A 264 -11.04 -12.78 1.20
C LYS A 264 -11.90 -11.59 1.62
N ALA A 265 -11.71 -10.45 0.98
CA ALA A 265 -12.39 -9.20 1.28
C ALA A 265 -13.38 -8.78 0.17
N TYR A 266 -13.73 -9.70 -0.73
CA TYR A 266 -14.76 -9.42 -1.74
C TYR A 266 -16.04 -8.87 -1.09
N PRO A 267 -16.65 -7.79 -1.61
CA PRO A 267 -16.37 -7.13 -2.90
C PRO A 267 -15.34 -5.97 -2.82
N LEU A 268 -14.50 -5.92 -1.80
CA LEU A 268 -13.57 -4.80 -1.60
C LEU A 268 -12.36 -4.90 -2.54
N ARG A 269 -11.97 -3.76 -3.08
CA ARG A 269 -10.75 -3.57 -3.88
C ARG A 269 -9.81 -2.65 -3.14
N PHE A 270 -8.52 -2.97 -3.17
CA PHE A 270 -7.49 -2.01 -2.82
C PHE A 270 -7.17 -1.16 -4.04
N ASN A 271 -7.39 0.14 -3.96
CA ASN A 271 -6.72 1.07 -4.86
C ASN A 271 -5.24 1.14 -4.48
N ALA A 272 -4.36 1.20 -5.45
CA ALA A 272 -2.94 1.18 -5.22
C ALA A 272 -2.21 2.31 -5.96
N ARG A 273 -1.18 2.88 -5.30
CA ARG A 273 -0.28 3.86 -5.88
C ARG A 273 1.17 3.56 -5.50
N LYS A 274 2.07 3.85 -6.41
CA LYS A 274 3.50 3.64 -6.25
C LYS A 274 4.20 4.98 -5.97
N GLY A 275 5.19 4.96 -5.10
CA GLY A 275 6.05 6.11 -4.86
C GLY A 275 6.91 6.45 -6.07
N ASN A 276 7.22 7.72 -6.23
CA ASN A 276 7.95 8.26 -7.38
C ASN A 276 9.47 8.20 -7.23
N ASN A 277 9.99 8.01 -6.01
CA ASN A 277 11.42 8.02 -5.73
C ASN A 277 11.94 6.67 -5.24
N TYR A 278 13.18 6.38 -5.56
CA TYR A 278 13.89 5.20 -5.07
C TYR A 278 14.95 5.57 -4.04
N LEU A 279 15.03 4.80 -2.97
CA LEU A 279 16.18 4.75 -2.07
C LEU A 279 17.21 3.79 -2.66
N GLY A 280 18.45 4.24 -2.85
CA GLY A 280 19.57 3.35 -3.16
C GLY A 280 19.99 2.57 -1.91
N VAL A 281 20.18 1.27 -2.05
CA VAL A 281 20.61 0.39 -0.96
C VAL A 281 21.78 -0.49 -1.42
N PHE A 282 22.72 -0.78 -0.52
CA PHE A 282 23.79 -1.72 -0.83
C PHE A 282 23.26 -3.15 -0.95
N ALA A 283 23.89 -3.94 -1.81
CA ALA A 283 23.64 -5.38 -1.84
C ALA A 283 23.90 -6.00 -0.46
N GLY A 284 23.01 -6.89 -0.01
CA GLY A 284 23.08 -7.48 1.32
C GLY A 284 22.37 -6.68 2.42
N THR A 285 21.92 -5.45 2.16
CA THR A 285 21.05 -4.70 3.09
C THR A 285 19.77 -5.48 3.32
N LYS A 286 19.35 -5.57 4.58
CA LYS A 286 18.09 -6.20 4.97
C LYS A 286 17.01 -5.16 5.28
N PRO A 287 15.73 -5.47 5.08
CA PRO A 287 14.64 -4.54 5.31
C PRO A 287 14.60 -3.93 6.72
N GLU A 288 14.98 -4.70 7.75
CA GLU A 288 15.01 -4.23 9.14
C GLU A 288 16.04 -3.12 9.42
N GLN A 289 16.94 -2.87 8.49
CA GLN A 289 17.87 -1.75 8.55
C GLN A 289 17.26 -0.43 8.03
N LEU A 290 16.08 -0.52 7.44
CA LEU A 290 15.35 0.63 6.90
C LEU A 290 14.20 1.02 7.81
N THR A 291 13.87 2.31 7.80
CA THR A 291 12.70 2.85 8.47
C THR A 291 11.73 3.46 7.47
N LEU A 292 10.45 3.39 7.83
CA LEU A 292 9.34 4.01 7.16
C LEU A 292 8.67 5.00 8.10
N ALA A 293 8.45 6.23 7.63
CA ALA A 293 7.64 7.24 8.31
C ALA A 293 6.54 7.71 7.37
N PHE A 294 5.38 8.12 7.91
CA PHE A 294 4.39 8.87 7.16
C PHE A 294 4.42 10.31 7.61
N THR A 295 4.55 11.23 6.66
CA THR A 295 4.77 12.66 6.89
C THR A 295 3.58 13.53 6.50
N GLY A 296 2.51 12.93 5.95
CA GLY A 296 1.31 13.66 5.54
C GLY A 296 0.25 12.78 4.89
N GLY A 297 -0.91 13.40 4.70
CA GLY A 297 -2.10 12.77 4.13
C GLY A 297 -3.12 12.32 5.18
N THR A 298 -4.25 11.83 4.69
CA THR A 298 -5.35 11.34 5.53
C THR A 298 -5.86 10.02 4.98
N LEU A 299 -6.02 9.04 5.85
CA LEU A 299 -6.61 7.74 5.52
C LEU A 299 -7.54 7.29 6.65
N TYR A 300 -8.73 6.77 6.30
CA TYR A 300 -9.73 6.32 7.27
C TYR A 300 -10.04 7.38 8.34
N ASN A 301 -10.19 8.64 7.91
CA ASN A 301 -10.42 9.81 8.75
C ASN A 301 -9.32 10.10 9.78
N LYS A 302 -8.13 9.51 9.62
CA LYS A 302 -6.95 9.75 10.47
C LYS A 302 -5.85 10.43 9.68
N THR A 303 -5.24 11.45 10.28
CA THR A 303 -4.06 12.10 9.72
C THR A 303 -2.86 11.17 9.84
N LEU A 304 -2.15 10.99 8.72
CA LEU A 304 -0.95 10.18 8.66
C LEU A 304 0.27 11.03 9.01
N ASN A 305 0.55 11.14 10.30
CA ASN A 305 1.79 11.69 10.83
C ASN A 305 2.40 10.66 11.78
N ILE A 306 3.11 9.69 11.19
CA ILE A 306 3.57 8.49 11.89
C ILE A 306 5.09 8.54 11.93
N PRO A 307 5.69 8.55 13.14
CA PRO A 307 7.14 8.56 13.28
C PRO A 307 7.79 7.33 12.65
N ALA A 308 9.08 7.45 12.36
CA ALA A 308 9.85 6.40 11.74
C ALA A 308 9.79 5.08 12.53
N LYS A 309 9.44 4.01 11.83
CA LYS A 309 9.41 2.64 12.37
C LYS A 309 10.26 1.74 11.48
N HIS A 310 11.04 0.86 12.10
CA HIS A 310 11.79 -0.16 11.36
C HIS A 310 10.85 -1.09 10.61
N LEU A 311 11.20 -1.36 9.36
CA LEU A 311 10.61 -2.48 8.64
C LEU A 311 11.01 -3.77 9.34
N LYS A 312 10.18 -4.79 9.23
CA LYS A 312 10.48 -6.07 9.82
C LYS A 312 11.12 -7.00 8.80
N ASN A 313 11.50 -8.18 9.27
CA ASN A 313 12.32 -9.17 8.59
C ASN A 313 12.03 -9.36 7.10
N GLY A 314 13.11 -9.52 6.32
CA GLY A 314 13.06 -9.81 4.90
C GLY A 314 14.35 -10.38 4.36
N ALA A 315 14.29 -10.94 3.14
CA ALA A 315 15.50 -11.32 2.43
C ALA A 315 16.32 -10.05 2.10
N ALA A 316 17.64 -10.19 2.14
CA ALA A 316 18.55 -9.12 1.76
C ALA A 316 18.34 -8.71 0.29
N PHE A 317 18.47 -7.42 0.02
CA PHE A 317 18.41 -6.89 -1.34
C PHE A 317 19.63 -7.32 -2.15
N LEU A 318 19.40 -7.75 -3.38
CA LEU A 318 20.46 -8.26 -4.26
C LEU A 318 21.02 -7.14 -5.12
N GLN A 319 22.25 -7.31 -5.58
CA GLN A 319 22.89 -6.41 -6.54
C GLN A 319 22.03 -6.22 -7.79
N ASN A 320 22.07 -5.02 -8.36
CA ASN A 320 21.27 -4.61 -9.53
C ASN A 320 19.76 -4.85 -9.39
N GLY A 321 19.27 -5.10 -8.17
CA GLY A 321 17.87 -5.38 -7.90
C GLY A 321 16.99 -4.13 -7.84
N SER A 322 15.72 -4.28 -8.24
CA SER A 322 14.68 -3.26 -8.06
C SER A 322 13.53 -3.82 -7.25
N TYR A 323 13.17 -3.16 -6.16
CA TYR A 323 12.20 -3.67 -5.19
C TYR A 323 11.11 -2.66 -4.86
N THR A 324 9.95 -3.20 -4.56
CA THR A 324 8.82 -2.45 -4.02
C THR A 324 8.43 -3.02 -2.66
N ILE A 325 8.38 -2.16 -1.63
CA ILE A 325 7.77 -2.46 -0.36
C ILE A 325 6.27 -2.18 -0.50
N LEU A 326 5.48 -3.23 -0.60
CA LEU A 326 4.02 -3.12 -0.69
C LEU A 326 3.43 -3.05 0.72
N LEU A 327 2.69 -1.97 0.98
CA LEU A 327 1.93 -1.73 2.20
C LEU A 327 0.44 -1.80 1.86
N LYS A 328 -0.24 -2.87 2.30
CA LYS A 328 -1.70 -2.94 2.25
C LYS A 328 -2.25 -2.40 3.56
N LEU A 329 -2.88 -1.24 3.49
CA LEU A 329 -3.40 -0.52 4.65
C LEU A 329 -4.88 -0.88 4.86
N ARG A 330 -5.22 -1.24 6.09
CA ARG A 330 -6.59 -1.62 6.48
C ARG A 330 -7.00 -0.88 7.73
N PRO A 331 -8.30 -0.53 7.88
CA PRO A 331 -8.80 -0.07 9.17
C PRO A 331 -8.74 -1.22 10.18
N LYS A 332 -8.40 -0.91 11.41
CA LYS A 332 -8.40 -1.81 12.56
C LYS A 332 -9.45 -1.32 13.56
N TYR A 333 -10.41 -2.17 13.87
CA TYR A 333 -11.55 -1.79 14.71
C TYR A 333 -11.36 -2.24 16.16
N GLN A 334 -11.86 -1.42 17.09
CA GLN A 334 -11.98 -1.78 18.48
C GLN A 334 -13.35 -2.43 18.75
N TYR A 335 -13.40 -3.29 19.77
CA TYR A 335 -14.59 -4.01 20.15
C TYR A 335 -14.84 -3.91 21.65
N LEU A 336 -16.11 -3.86 22.02
CA LEU A 336 -16.56 -4.08 23.38
C LEU A 336 -16.71 -5.60 23.56
N PHE A 337 -16.15 -6.13 24.65
CA PHE A 337 -16.17 -7.56 24.99
C PHE A 337 -17.21 -7.85 26.09
N GLU A 338 -17.52 -9.14 26.32
CA GLU A 338 -18.50 -9.59 27.29
C GLU A 338 -18.16 -9.20 28.73
N ASP A 339 -16.92 -8.85 29.00
CA ASP A 339 -16.38 -8.40 30.29
C ASP A 339 -16.42 -6.87 30.50
N ASP A 340 -17.13 -6.14 29.61
CA ASP A 340 -17.26 -4.66 29.59
C ASP A 340 -15.97 -3.91 29.33
N ARG A 341 -14.98 -4.54 28.70
CA ARG A 341 -13.73 -3.91 28.31
C ARG A 341 -13.65 -3.72 26.80
N VAL A 342 -12.95 -2.69 26.40
CA VAL A 342 -12.67 -2.38 24.99
C VAL A 342 -11.25 -2.78 24.63
N GLY A 343 -11.05 -3.28 23.40
CA GLY A 343 -9.74 -3.63 22.88
C GLY A 343 -9.81 -4.09 21.43
N TYR A 344 -8.67 -4.47 20.88
CA TYR A 344 -8.57 -5.09 19.56
C TYR A 344 -8.66 -6.61 19.66
N LEU A 345 -9.07 -7.28 18.58
CA LEU A 345 -9.21 -8.75 18.55
C LEU A 345 -7.87 -9.50 18.75
N ASP A 346 -6.76 -8.88 18.41
CA ASP A 346 -5.41 -9.43 18.53
C ASP A 346 -4.66 -8.98 19.80
N ASP A 347 -5.30 -8.21 20.67
CA ASP A 347 -4.73 -7.83 21.96
C ASP A 347 -4.57 -9.06 22.86
N THR A 348 -3.39 -9.23 23.42
CA THR A 348 -3.07 -10.38 24.31
C THR A 348 -4.04 -10.47 25.49
N GLU A 349 -4.45 -9.32 26.03
CA GLU A 349 -5.37 -9.22 27.14
C GLU A 349 -6.83 -9.58 26.79
N ARG A 350 -7.13 -9.68 25.49
CA ARG A 350 -8.46 -10.06 24.99
C ARG A 350 -8.55 -11.53 24.60
N GLN A 351 -7.46 -12.28 24.70
CA GLN A 351 -7.47 -13.71 24.41
C GLN A 351 -8.44 -14.47 25.33
N GLY A 352 -9.32 -15.25 24.73
CA GLY A 352 -10.37 -15.99 25.46
C GLY A 352 -11.60 -15.16 25.83
N HIS A 353 -11.62 -13.85 25.52
CA HIS A 353 -12.79 -13.00 25.61
C HIS A 353 -13.54 -12.95 24.28
N ILE A 354 -14.83 -12.67 24.34
CA ILE A 354 -15.72 -12.71 23.17
C ILE A 354 -16.21 -11.29 22.88
N PRO A 355 -15.93 -10.74 21.70
CA PRO A 355 -16.45 -9.44 21.32
C PRO A 355 -17.98 -9.50 21.16
N ILE A 356 -18.68 -8.51 21.68
CA ILE A 356 -20.15 -8.40 21.62
C ILE A 356 -20.64 -7.22 20.79
N ALA A 357 -19.81 -6.20 20.64
CA ALA A 357 -20.15 -5.01 19.85
C ALA A 357 -18.90 -4.40 19.22
N VAL A 358 -19.03 -3.76 18.05
CA VAL A 358 -17.97 -2.97 17.43
C VAL A 358 -18.07 -1.52 17.88
N VAL A 359 -16.96 -0.94 18.33
CA VAL A 359 -16.91 0.46 18.77
C VAL A 359 -17.03 1.37 17.56
N CYS A 360 -18.00 2.28 17.59
CA CYS A 360 -18.21 3.27 16.52
C CYS A 360 -17.93 4.71 16.97
N ALA A 361 -17.91 4.99 18.28
CA ALA A 361 -17.52 6.26 18.86
C ALA A 361 -17.11 6.06 20.33
N PRO A 362 -16.45 7.03 20.98
CA PRO A 362 -16.18 6.98 22.43
C PRO A 362 -17.48 6.73 23.22
N GLY A 363 -17.48 5.68 24.04
CA GLY A 363 -18.63 5.27 24.84
C GLY A 363 -19.80 4.66 24.07
N LYS A 364 -19.65 4.38 22.76
CA LYS A 364 -20.71 3.83 21.91
C LYS A 364 -20.19 2.66 21.05
N ALA A 365 -20.91 1.56 21.07
CA ALA A 365 -20.64 0.41 20.22
C ALA A 365 -21.95 -0.13 19.60
N VAL A 366 -21.81 -0.88 18.51
CA VAL A 366 -22.92 -1.49 17.78
C VAL A 366 -22.90 -2.99 17.99
N CYS A 367 -24.00 -3.58 18.43
CA CYS A 367 -24.11 -5.02 18.67
C CYS A 367 -23.74 -5.84 17.44
N LEU A 368 -22.85 -6.82 17.61
CA LEU A 368 -22.40 -7.72 16.55
C LEU A 368 -23.42 -8.78 16.18
N TYR A 369 -24.23 -9.19 17.15
CA TYR A 369 -25.18 -10.27 16.98
C TYR A 369 -26.53 -9.71 16.58
N ASN A 370 -27.11 -10.37 15.65
CA ASN A 370 -28.11 -9.73 14.85
C ASN A 370 -29.54 -10.02 15.28
N PHE A 371 -30.31 -8.99 15.11
CA PHE A 371 -31.73 -8.96 15.09
C PHE A 371 -32.25 -9.05 13.64
N TRP A 372 -31.74 -10.03 12.85
CA TRP A 372 -32.19 -10.32 11.50
C TRP A 372 -33.52 -11.12 11.56
N ASP A 373 -34.47 -10.53 12.23
CA ASP A 373 -35.83 -11.00 12.03
C ASP A 373 -36.23 -10.50 10.64
N PHE A 374 -36.32 -11.38 9.68
CA PHE A 374 -36.98 -11.13 8.38
C PHE A 374 -38.47 -10.77 8.59
N MET A 375 -38.83 -10.33 9.75
CA MET A 375 -40.19 -10.02 10.10
C MET A 375 -40.53 -8.60 9.66
N THR A 376 -41.68 -8.50 9.04
CA THR A 376 -42.34 -7.21 8.83
C THR A 376 -42.92 -6.68 10.12
N TYR A 377 -42.47 -5.52 10.53
CA TYR A 377 -43.04 -4.84 11.69
C TYR A 377 -43.07 -3.32 11.48
N GLU A 378 -44.03 -2.72 12.15
CA GLU A 378 -44.26 -1.29 12.23
C GLU A 378 -43.34 -0.64 13.29
N TRP A 379 -43.13 0.68 13.18
CA TRP A 379 -42.42 1.45 14.20
C TRP A 379 -43.21 1.48 15.51
N THR A 380 -44.57 1.53 15.41
CA THR A 380 -45.48 1.42 16.54
C THR A 380 -46.73 0.60 16.21
N LYS A 381 -47.29 -0.10 17.20
CA LYS A 381 -48.59 -0.78 17.18
C LYS A 381 -49.71 0.05 17.84
N GLU A 382 -49.39 1.30 18.24
CA GLU A 382 -50.40 2.16 18.81
C GLU A 382 -51.52 2.45 17.79
N THR A 383 -52.76 2.41 18.24
CA THR A 383 -53.93 2.68 17.39
C THR A 383 -54.00 4.13 16.99
N ASP A 384 -53.55 5.02 17.88
CA ASP A 384 -53.43 6.45 17.64
C ASP A 384 -52.02 6.81 17.17
N TRP A 385 -51.60 6.17 16.08
CA TRP A 385 -50.26 6.36 15.51
C TRP A 385 -50.08 7.72 14.82
N THR A 386 -51.15 8.49 14.66
CA THR A 386 -51.15 9.80 14.03
C THR A 386 -50.79 10.93 15.00
N ARG A 387 -50.65 10.63 16.30
CA ARG A 387 -50.19 11.60 17.31
C ARG A 387 -48.67 11.64 17.41
N GLN A 388 -48.16 12.72 17.99
CA GLN A 388 -46.77 12.81 18.38
C GLN A 388 -46.44 11.76 19.46
N MET A 389 -45.34 11.06 19.32
CA MET A 389 -44.89 10.00 20.23
C MET A 389 -43.52 10.27 20.86
N ASN A 390 -42.63 10.98 20.17
CA ASN A 390 -41.44 11.53 20.79
C ASN A 390 -41.74 12.91 21.40
N ASP A 391 -40.91 13.36 22.31
CA ASP A 391 -40.97 14.72 22.88
C ASP A 391 -40.76 15.81 21.82
N ILE A 392 -40.10 15.46 20.69
CA ILE A 392 -39.81 16.33 19.55
C ILE A 392 -40.11 15.61 18.24
N THR A 393 -40.61 16.35 17.25
CA THR A 393 -40.70 15.96 15.82
C THR A 393 -39.94 16.95 14.96
N PHE A 394 -39.68 16.57 13.72
CA PHE A 394 -38.94 17.38 12.75
C PHE A 394 -39.79 17.57 11.50
N THR A 395 -39.74 18.74 10.93
CA THR A 395 -40.44 19.07 9.66
C THR A 395 -39.44 19.33 8.52
N ASP A 396 -38.17 19.44 8.89
CA ASP A 396 -37.05 19.72 8.00
C ASP A 396 -35.94 18.68 8.17
N TRP A 397 -35.32 18.28 7.06
CA TRP A 397 -34.21 17.34 7.08
C TRP A 397 -32.95 17.94 7.67
N ASP A 398 -32.69 19.22 7.48
CA ASP A 398 -31.50 19.88 8.00
C ASP A 398 -31.58 19.98 9.52
N GLU A 399 -32.78 20.25 10.06
CA GLU A 399 -33.05 20.24 11.50
C GLU A 399 -32.83 18.84 12.10
N LEU A 400 -33.37 17.80 11.44
CA LEU A 400 -33.17 16.40 11.86
C LEU A 400 -31.67 16.00 11.81
N ILE A 401 -30.96 16.42 10.76
CA ILE A 401 -29.52 16.14 10.62
C ILE A 401 -28.72 16.88 11.69
N ALA A 402 -29.08 18.11 12.01
CA ALA A 402 -28.42 18.91 13.05
C ALA A 402 -28.71 18.40 14.47
N ASN A 403 -29.80 17.66 14.67
CA ASN A 403 -30.16 17.13 15.98
C ASN A 403 -29.09 16.21 16.54
N THR A 404 -28.80 16.34 17.84
CA THR A 404 -27.78 15.61 18.56
C THR A 404 -28.34 14.65 19.63
N THR A 405 -29.65 14.49 19.69
CA THR A 405 -30.29 13.60 20.66
C THR A 405 -29.98 12.15 20.33
N SER A 406 -29.43 11.43 21.29
CA SER A 406 -29.17 10.00 21.18
C SER A 406 -30.49 9.20 21.23
N GLY A 407 -30.54 8.11 20.51
CA GLY A 407 -31.63 7.16 20.55
C GLY A 407 -31.89 6.56 21.93
N LYS A 408 -30.91 6.62 22.83
CA LYS A 408 -31.06 6.21 24.21
C LYS A 408 -32.17 6.99 24.93
N HIS A 409 -32.23 8.32 24.70
CA HIS A 409 -33.28 9.20 25.24
C HIS A 409 -34.66 8.70 24.80
N TRP A 410 -34.90 8.46 23.53
CA TRP A 410 -36.18 8.00 23.02
C TRP A 410 -36.51 6.53 23.32
N THR A 411 -35.51 5.75 23.71
CA THR A 411 -35.69 4.34 24.04
C THR A 411 -36.09 4.15 25.51
N TRP A 412 -35.43 4.87 26.44
CA TRP A 412 -35.48 4.57 27.85
C TRP A 412 -35.97 5.71 28.75
N ASP A 413 -35.92 6.95 28.27
CA ASP A 413 -36.32 8.09 29.06
C ASP A 413 -37.82 8.38 28.85
N ALA A 414 -38.60 8.41 29.92
CA ALA A 414 -40.01 8.78 29.87
C ALA A 414 -40.21 10.20 29.34
N SER A 415 -39.25 11.13 29.63
CA SER A 415 -39.30 12.48 29.09
C SER A 415 -39.04 12.56 27.59
N GLY A 416 -38.46 11.52 26.96
CA GLY A 416 -38.30 11.38 25.52
C GLY A 416 -39.58 10.97 24.78
N SER A 417 -40.69 10.83 25.49
CA SER A 417 -42.00 10.53 24.92
C SER A 417 -43.03 11.62 25.27
N ALA A 418 -43.83 11.99 24.30
CA ALA A 418 -44.89 13.01 24.47
C ALA A 418 -45.93 12.63 25.53
N ASP A 419 -46.08 11.33 25.82
CA ASP A 419 -47.04 10.79 26.79
C ASP A 419 -46.35 10.20 28.02
N GLY A 420 -45.04 10.35 28.18
CA GLY A 420 -44.28 9.84 29.32
C GLY A 420 -44.06 8.31 29.33
N VAL A 421 -44.26 7.63 28.20
CA VAL A 421 -44.10 6.18 28.08
C VAL A 421 -42.63 5.82 27.78
N VAL A 422 -42.07 4.85 28.49
CA VAL A 422 -40.78 4.22 28.16
C VAL A 422 -41.00 3.22 27.01
N LYS A 423 -40.62 3.61 25.77
CA LYS A 423 -40.98 2.86 24.56
C LYS A 423 -40.48 1.42 24.55
N ALA A 424 -39.27 1.18 25.06
CA ALA A 424 -38.71 -0.18 25.12
C ALA A 424 -39.48 -1.12 26.06
N GLU A 425 -40.32 -0.60 26.94
CA GLU A 425 -41.10 -1.40 27.92
C GLU A 425 -42.59 -1.43 27.63
N ALA A 426 -43.06 -0.56 26.75
CA ALA A 426 -44.50 -0.42 26.48
C ALA A 426 -45.07 -1.68 25.83
N ILE A 427 -46.11 -2.23 26.46
CA ILE A 427 -46.83 -3.42 26.01
C ILE A 427 -48.28 -3.05 25.70
N LYS A 428 -48.78 -3.51 24.56
CA LYS A 428 -50.18 -3.36 24.15
C LYS A 428 -50.75 -4.73 23.75
N ASN A 429 -51.82 -5.14 24.39
CA ASN A 429 -52.45 -6.43 24.13
C ASN A 429 -51.46 -7.61 24.19
N GLY A 430 -50.56 -7.61 25.16
CA GLY A 430 -49.53 -8.64 25.35
C GLY A 430 -48.36 -8.59 24.36
N ASN A 431 -48.26 -7.58 23.48
CA ASN A 431 -47.21 -7.40 22.51
C ASN A 431 -46.46 -6.08 22.71
N PRO A 432 -45.19 -5.96 22.27
CA PRO A 432 -44.51 -4.68 22.28
C PRO A 432 -45.27 -3.61 21.49
N ALA A 433 -45.54 -2.48 22.13
CA ALA A 433 -46.25 -1.36 21.51
C ALA A 433 -45.31 -0.64 20.48
N TYR A 434 -44.01 -0.67 20.75
CA TYR A 434 -42.95 -0.11 19.88
C TYR A 434 -41.92 -1.19 19.53
N PRO A 435 -42.18 -2.03 18.52
CA PRO A 435 -41.38 -3.21 18.24
C PRO A 435 -39.86 -2.93 18.06
N PRO A 436 -39.40 -1.90 17.33
CA PRO A 436 -37.97 -1.66 17.20
C PRO A 436 -37.27 -1.25 18.49
N PHE A 437 -37.95 -0.53 19.40
CA PHE A 437 -37.42 -0.16 20.71
C PHE A 437 -37.35 -1.36 21.66
N TYR A 438 -38.36 -2.24 21.62
CA TYR A 438 -38.36 -3.46 22.41
C TYR A 438 -37.17 -4.38 22.09
N LYS A 439 -36.69 -4.37 20.85
CA LYS A 439 -35.48 -5.10 20.45
C LYS A 439 -34.24 -4.68 21.26
N ALA A 440 -34.16 -3.44 21.71
CA ALA A 440 -33.08 -2.99 22.59
C ALA A 440 -33.11 -3.74 23.91
N LYS A 441 -34.29 -3.89 24.52
CA LYS A 441 -34.49 -4.68 25.77
C LYS A 441 -34.14 -6.16 25.55
N ASP A 442 -34.55 -6.75 24.43
CA ASP A 442 -34.35 -8.17 24.10
C ASP A 442 -32.89 -8.51 23.73
N CYS A 443 -32.07 -7.49 23.43
CA CYS A 443 -30.69 -7.67 22.99
C CYS A 443 -29.84 -8.44 23.98
N ILE A 444 -29.98 -8.16 25.27
CA ILE A 444 -29.25 -8.85 26.34
C ILE A 444 -29.48 -10.37 26.28
N ARG A 445 -30.72 -10.80 26.08
CA ARG A 445 -31.08 -12.22 25.97
C ARG A 445 -30.40 -12.84 24.75
N VAL A 446 -30.46 -12.16 23.58
CA VAL A 446 -29.88 -12.66 22.35
C VAL A 446 -28.35 -12.78 22.45
N VAL A 447 -27.68 -11.78 23.02
CA VAL A 447 -26.23 -11.83 23.25
C VAL A 447 -25.86 -12.97 24.19
N ASN A 448 -26.57 -13.14 25.31
CA ASN A 448 -26.32 -14.23 26.23
C ASN A 448 -26.57 -15.62 25.59
N GLN A 449 -27.57 -15.76 24.73
CA GLN A 449 -27.78 -17.00 23.95
C GLN A 449 -26.61 -17.32 23.04
N TYR A 450 -25.95 -16.31 22.49
CA TYR A 450 -24.73 -16.49 21.68
C TYR A 450 -23.50 -16.84 22.54
N LEU A 451 -23.39 -16.28 23.74
CA LEU A 451 -22.26 -16.48 24.65
C LEU A 451 -22.35 -17.84 25.38
N ALA A 452 -23.53 -18.30 25.73
CA ALA A 452 -23.74 -19.51 26.54
C ALA A 452 -23.09 -20.78 25.99
N PRO A 453 -23.17 -21.11 24.71
CA PRO A 453 -22.46 -22.29 24.13
C PRO A 453 -20.95 -22.22 24.27
N LYS A 454 -20.40 -21.03 24.53
CA LYS A 454 -18.95 -20.76 24.66
C LYS A 454 -18.54 -20.67 26.14
N GLY A 455 -19.45 -21.01 27.06
CA GLY A 455 -19.22 -20.92 28.50
C GLY A 455 -19.09 -19.50 29.04
N LYS A 456 -19.65 -18.49 28.34
CA LYS A 456 -19.58 -17.07 28.69
C LYS A 456 -20.97 -16.48 28.91
N ALA A 457 -21.01 -15.36 29.62
CA ALA A 457 -22.19 -14.53 29.80
C ALA A 457 -21.79 -13.06 29.92
N LEU A 458 -22.72 -12.16 29.70
CA LEU A 458 -22.51 -10.74 29.96
C LEU A 458 -22.26 -10.50 31.45
N VAL A 459 -21.28 -9.68 31.79
CA VAL A 459 -21.06 -9.21 33.15
C VAL A 459 -22.23 -8.34 33.61
N PRO A 460 -22.45 -8.18 34.95
CA PRO A 460 -23.63 -7.45 35.51
C PRO A 460 -23.81 -6.03 34.94
N SER A 461 -22.71 -5.29 34.68
CA SER A 461 -22.79 -3.95 34.09
C SER A 461 -23.44 -3.95 32.70
N LEU A 462 -23.18 -4.97 31.89
CA LEU A 462 -23.74 -5.12 30.53
C LEU A 462 -25.17 -5.70 30.54
N THR A 463 -25.66 -6.20 31.68
CA THR A 463 -27.05 -6.64 31.80
C THR A 463 -28.02 -5.50 32.18
N GLN A 464 -27.48 -4.29 32.38
CA GLN A 464 -28.29 -3.09 32.54
C GLN A 464 -28.95 -2.74 31.21
N LYS A 465 -30.31 -2.89 31.15
CA LYS A 465 -31.06 -2.76 29.89
C LYS A 465 -30.94 -1.38 29.26
N GLU A 466 -30.80 -0.34 30.05
CA GLU A 466 -30.72 1.06 29.63
C GLU A 466 -29.43 1.39 28.87
N ARG A 467 -28.43 0.49 28.89
CA ARG A 467 -27.23 0.62 28.08
C ARG A 467 -27.48 0.27 26.60
N TRP A 468 -28.50 -0.54 26.32
CA TRP A 468 -28.85 -1.02 24.98
C TRP A 468 -30.01 -0.20 24.43
N TYR A 469 -29.88 0.38 23.24
CA TYR A 469 -30.89 1.29 22.71
C TYR A 469 -31.00 1.26 21.18
N LEU A 470 -32.18 1.64 20.69
CA LEU A 470 -32.40 1.85 19.25
C LEU A 470 -31.75 3.17 18.83
N PRO A 471 -30.83 3.19 17.86
CA PRO A 471 -30.11 4.40 17.50
C PRO A 471 -31.00 5.46 16.87
N SER A 472 -30.68 6.72 17.15
CA SER A 472 -31.15 7.87 16.39
C SER A 472 -30.31 8.10 15.13
N LEU A 473 -30.72 9.06 14.28
CA LEU A 473 -29.88 9.50 13.16
C LEU A 473 -28.53 10.04 13.65
N HIS A 474 -28.52 10.71 14.81
CA HIS A 474 -27.27 11.18 15.43
C HIS A 474 -26.30 10.02 15.70
N ASP A 475 -26.79 8.92 16.25
CA ASP A 475 -25.98 7.74 16.51
C ASP A 475 -25.54 7.05 15.19
N TRP A 476 -26.39 7.03 14.16
CA TRP A 476 -26.05 6.50 12.84
C TRP A 476 -24.90 7.23 12.16
N LYS A 477 -24.72 8.54 12.44
CA LYS A 477 -23.57 9.29 11.93
C LYS A 477 -22.24 8.71 12.40
N ASP A 478 -22.19 8.17 13.62
CA ASP A 478 -20.98 7.53 14.15
C ASP A 478 -20.59 6.27 13.34
N ILE A 479 -21.57 5.44 12.94
CA ILE A 479 -21.31 4.31 12.03
C ILE A 479 -20.84 4.82 10.65
N PHE A 480 -21.56 5.81 10.12
CA PHE A 480 -21.28 6.35 8.80
C PHE A 480 -19.85 6.88 8.69
N VAL A 481 -19.39 7.65 9.68
CA VAL A 481 -18.05 8.26 9.69
C VAL A 481 -16.94 7.27 10.07
N ASN A 482 -17.15 6.51 11.16
CA ASN A 482 -16.05 5.78 11.80
C ASN A 482 -15.92 4.33 11.35
N LEU A 483 -17.00 3.73 10.84
CA LEU A 483 -16.95 2.37 10.28
C LEU A 483 -17.02 2.37 8.75
N GLY A 484 -17.80 3.28 8.17
CA GLY A 484 -17.97 3.40 6.72
C GLY A 484 -17.16 4.53 6.07
N PHE A 485 -16.45 5.32 6.85
CA PHE A 485 -15.56 6.43 6.40
C PHE A 485 -16.25 7.40 5.44
N GLY A 486 -17.55 7.65 5.69
CA GLY A 486 -18.34 8.60 4.94
C GLY A 486 -18.02 10.04 5.33
N ASP A 487 -18.42 10.96 4.46
CA ASP A 487 -18.24 12.41 4.64
C ASP A 487 -19.56 13.04 5.07
N LEU A 488 -19.64 13.51 6.32
CA LEU A 488 -20.86 14.15 6.86
C LEU A 488 -21.28 15.41 6.12
N SER A 489 -20.35 16.14 5.50
CA SER A 489 -20.67 17.34 4.72
C SER A 489 -21.52 17.04 3.49
N ARG A 490 -21.56 15.77 3.05
CA ARG A 490 -22.33 15.27 1.91
C ARG A 490 -23.66 14.64 2.32
N LEU A 491 -23.93 14.55 3.61
CA LEU A 491 -25.15 13.95 4.13
C LEU A 491 -26.31 14.94 3.99
N THR A 492 -27.18 14.71 3.01
CA THR A 492 -28.30 15.61 2.69
C THR A 492 -29.59 14.80 2.55
N GLY A 493 -30.41 14.78 3.58
CA GLY A 493 -31.78 14.26 3.53
C GLY A 493 -31.97 12.97 2.75
N ILE A 494 -32.92 12.98 1.82
CA ILE A 494 -33.36 11.82 1.04
C ILE A 494 -32.43 11.41 -0.11
N THR A 495 -31.30 12.05 -0.29
CA THR A 495 -30.34 11.69 -1.35
C THR A 495 -29.37 10.61 -0.87
N TYR A 496 -28.95 9.75 -1.81
CA TYR A 496 -27.93 8.75 -1.49
C TYR A 496 -26.56 9.41 -1.29
N THR A 497 -25.99 9.17 -0.13
CA THR A 497 -24.64 9.62 0.23
C THR A 497 -23.66 8.47 0.15
N PRO A 498 -22.54 8.62 -0.56
CA PRO A 498 -21.54 7.57 -0.67
C PRO A 498 -20.87 7.26 0.68
N TRP A 499 -20.62 5.99 0.95
CA TRP A 499 -19.84 5.50 2.08
C TRP A 499 -19.19 4.15 1.74
N LYS A 500 -18.38 3.62 2.64
CA LYS A 500 -17.76 2.31 2.49
C LYS A 500 -18.48 1.27 3.36
N GLY A 501 -19.75 1.00 3.06
CA GLY A 501 -20.57 0.05 3.83
C GLY A 501 -20.00 -1.36 3.88
N ALA A 502 -19.25 -1.76 2.86
CA ALA A 502 -18.51 -3.01 2.87
C ALA A 502 -17.41 -3.04 3.94
N LEU A 503 -16.72 -1.91 4.24
CA LEU A 503 -15.78 -1.82 5.36
C LEU A 503 -16.51 -1.83 6.71
N ALA A 504 -17.63 -1.11 6.82
CA ALA A 504 -18.46 -1.19 8.01
C ALA A 504 -18.93 -2.65 8.27
N SER A 505 -19.36 -3.38 7.24
CA SER A 505 -19.66 -4.83 7.35
C SER A 505 -18.45 -5.67 7.75
N ARG A 506 -17.26 -5.31 7.26
CA ARG A 506 -16.02 -6.01 7.61
C ARG A 506 -15.71 -5.91 9.10
N ALA A 507 -16.00 -4.76 9.73
CA ALA A 507 -15.86 -4.60 11.18
C ALA A 507 -16.67 -5.65 11.97
N PHE A 508 -17.87 -6.00 11.49
CA PHE A 508 -18.68 -7.06 12.10
C PHE A 508 -18.12 -8.45 11.77
N GLN A 509 -17.73 -8.68 10.51
CA GLN A 509 -17.24 -9.97 10.03
C GLN A 509 -15.94 -10.41 10.73
N ASP A 510 -15.03 -9.47 10.98
CA ASP A 510 -13.75 -9.76 11.65
C ASP A 510 -13.96 -10.34 13.06
N ALA A 511 -15.06 -9.97 13.71
CA ALA A 511 -15.48 -10.50 15.01
C ALA A 511 -16.47 -11.68 14.90
N ASN A 512 -16.63 -12.30 13.73
CA ASN A 512 -17.64 -13.32 13.44
C ASN A 512 -19.10 -12.86 13.73
N GLY A 513 -19.34 -11.57 13.62
CA GLY A 513 -20.67 -10.98 13.72
C GLY A 513 -21.45 -11.04 12.40
N ALA A 514 -22.65 -10.49 12.43
CA ALA A 514 -23.50 -10.33 11.26
C ALA A 514 -22.85 -9.36 10.24
N GLN A 515 -23.32 -9.38 9.00
CA GLN A 515 -22.85 -8.48 7.94
C GLN A 515 -23.99 -7.54 7.50
N PRO A 516 -24.29 -6.50 8.30
CA PRO A 516 -25.48 -5.70 8.07
C PRO A 516 -25.47 -4.93 6.75
N PHE A 517 -24.30 -4.53 6.25
CA PHE A 517 -24.13 -3.61 5.14
C PHE A 517 -23.41 -4.23 3.92
N ALA A 518 -23.33 -5.56 3.82
CA ALA A 518 -22.57 -6.23 2.74
C ALA A 518 -23.34 -6.31 1.40
N SER A 519 -24.63 -6.02 1.39
CA SER A 519 -25.50 -6.19 0.21
C SER A 519 -25.52 -4.97 -0.68
N ASN A 520 -25.54 -5.22 -2.02
CA ASN A 520 -25.88 -4.18 -3.01
C ASN A 520 -27.37 -3.85 -3.01
N GLN A 521 -28.20 -4.75 -2.47
CA GLN A 521 -29.64 -4.52 -2.33
C GLN A 521 -29.90 -3.70 -1.06
N PRO A 522 -30.81 -2.74 -1.12
CA PRO A 522 -31.14 -1.92 0.03
C PRO A 522 -31.62 -2.74 1.23
N LYS A 523 -31.09 -2.40 2.39
CA LYS A 523 -31.60 -2.87 3.68
C LYS A 523 -32.11 -1.69 4.46
N TYR A 524 -33.23 -1.87 5.11
CA TYR A 524 -33.97 -0.80 5.76
C TYR A 524 -33.91 -0.98 7.27
N PHE A 525 -33.47 0.06 7.98
CA PHE A 525 -33.31 0.05 9.42
C PHE A 525 -34.15 1.16 10.05
N TRP A 526 -35.02 0.81 10.99
CA TRP A 526 -35.70 1.81 11.79
C TRP A 526 -34.70 2.60 12.64
N THR A 527 -34.95 3.88 12.80
CA THR A 527 -34.31 4.72 13.81
C THR A 527 -35.29 5.05 14.92
N SER A 528 -34.79 5.61 16.03
CA SER A 528 -35.64 6.10 17.11
C SER A 528 -36.28 7.46 16.82
N ASN A 529 -35.92 8.12 15.68
CA ASN A 529 -36.47 9.42 15.33
C ASN A 529 -37.91 9.32 14.81
N GLU A 530 -38.78 10.17 15.32
CA GLU A 530 -40.02 10.57 14.69
C GLU A 530 -39.75 11.77 13.79
N TYR A 531 -40.20 11.74 12.51
CA TYR A 531 -39.99 12.87 11.59
C TYR A 531 -41.14 13.88 11.72
N ALA A 532 -42.35 13.42 11.49
CA ALA A 532 -43.58 14.19 11.70
C ALA A 532 -44.54 13.38 12.55
N VAL A 533 -45.63 13.98 13.01
CA VAL A 533 -46.63 13.33 13.87
C VAL A 533 -47.14 11.97 13.35
N THR A 534 -47.06 11.76 12.02
CA THR A 534 -47.52 10.50 11.40
C THR A 534 -46.37 9.59 10.95
N THR A 535 -45.12 10.07 10.92
CA THR A 535 -44.02 9.36 10.27
C THR A 535 -42.80 9.18 11.15
N ALA A 536 -42.10 8.06 10.97
CA ALA A 536 -40.83 7.76 11.61
C ALA A 536 -39.72 7.59 10.55
N VAL A 537 -38.49 7.86 10.96
CA VAL A 537 -37.29 7.80 10.12
C VAL A 537 -36.75 6.37 10.03
N TYR A 538 -36.37 5.98 8.85
CA TYR A 538 -35.55 4.77 8.63
C TYR A 538 -34.34 5.05 7.73
N MET A 539 -33.34 4.21 7.88
CA MET A 539 -32.15 4.21 7.04
C MET A 539 -32.33 3.23 5.89
N ASP A 540 -32.01 3.66 4.69
CA ASP A 540 -31.92 2.83 3.47
C ASP A 540 -30.44 2.70 3.12
N ILE A 541 -29.89 1.48 3.25
CA ILE A 541 -28.45 1.25 3.26
C ILE A 541 -28.08 0.16 2.28
N THR A 542 -27.07 0.45 1.45
CA THR A 542 -26.35 -0.52 0.61
C THR A 542 -24.88 -0.59 1.05
N ASN A 543 -24.11 -1.46 0.43
CA ASN A 543 -22.66 -1.53 0.66
C ASN A 543 -21.87 -0.30 0.18
N SER A 544 -22.48 0.59 -0.61
CA SER A 544 -21.82 1.75 -1.21
C SER A 544 -22.50 3.09 -0.95
N SER A 545 -23.72 3.08 -0.43
CA SER A 545 -24.48 4.29 -0.19
C SER A 545 -25.43 4.17 0.98
N ILE A 546 -25.75 5.30 1.56
CA ILE A 546 -26.71 5.46 2.67
C ILE A 546 -27.61 6.66 2.36
N LYS A 547 -28.88 6.52 2.67
CA LYS A 547 -29.81 7.64 2.75
C LYS A 547 -30.81 7.38 3.87
N PHE A 548 -31.46 8.41 4.35
CA PHE A 548 -32.58 8.27 5.27
C PHE A 548 -33.87 8.73 4.62
N PHE A 549 -34.94 8.12 5.09
CA PHE A 549 -36.27 8.30 4.56
C PHE A 549 -37.28 8.26 5.69
N TYR A 550 -38.53 8.60 5.43
CA TYR A 550 -39.58 8.46 6.42
C TYR A 550 -40.77 7.67 5.86
N ARG A 551 -41.51 7.03 6.76
CA ARG A 551 -42.74 6.30 6.46
C ARG A 551 -43.71 6.40 7.60
N ASN A 552 -45.00 6.09 7.30
CA ASN A 552 -46.02 6.02 8.34
C ASN A 552 -45.60 5.04 9.45
N LYS A 553 -45.79 5.46 10.68
CA LYS A 553 -45.35 4.70 11.85
C LYS A 553 -45.99 3.32 11.99
N ASN A 554 -47.22 3.14 11.47
CA ASN A 554 -47.95 1.88 11.46
C ASN A 554 -47.74 1.02 10.22
N GLU A 555 -46.91 1.46 9.28
CA GLU A 555 -46.68 0.71 8.04
C GLU A 555 -45.77 -0.49 8.28
N LYS A 556 -46.30 -1.68 7.91
CA LYS A 556 -45.60 -2.95 8.03
C LYS A 556 -44.77 -3.23 6.77
N PHE A 557 -43.50 -3.35 6.92
CA PHE A 557 -42.61 -3.86 5.86
C PHE A 557 -41.31 -4.41 6.46
N THR A 558 -40.56 -5.14 5.66
CA THR A 558 -39.32 -5.77 6.14
C THR A 558 -38.34 -4.70 6.61
N ARG A 559 -38.01 -4.71 7.88
CA ARG A 559 -37.11 -3.78 8.55
C ARG A 559 -36.16 -4.56 9.45
N TYR A 560 -35.06 -3.91 9.72
CA TYR A 560 -34.07 -4.38 10.66
C TYR A 560 -33.96 -3.40 11.82
N SER A 561 -33.57 -3.88 12.96
CA SER A 561 -33.16 -3.04 14.08
C SER A 561 -31.68 -3.28 14.33
N LEU A 562 -30.89 -2.23 14.31
CA LEU A 562 -29.51 -2.24 14.74
C LEU A 562 -29.49 -1.67 16.17
N ILE A 563 -28.90 -2.38 17.09
CA ILE A 563 -28.91 -1.98 18.51
C ILE A 563 -27.53 -1.49 18.91
N PHE A 564 -27.52 -0.36 19.57
CA PHE A 564 -26.32 0.23 20.16
C PHE A 564 -26.20 -0.15 21.62
N VAL A 565 -24.97 -0.15 22.13
CA VAL A 565 -24.68 -0.29 23.57
C VAL A 565 -23.75 0.84 23.99
N SER A 566 -24.09 1.51 25.11
CA SER A 566 -23.19 2.47 25.74
C SER A 566 -22.28 1.77 26.77
N PHE A 567 -21.03 2.21 26.90
CA PHE A 567 -20.04 1.62 27.81
C PHE A 567 -19.15 2.68 28.47
#